data_92c5db3b42c0a1624e6d74ea856dccd2
#
_entry.id   92c5db3b42c0a1624e6d74ea856dccd2
#
_cell.length_a   1.000
_cell.length_b   1.000
_cell.length_c   1.000
_cell.angle_alpha   90.00
_cell.angle_beta   90.00
_cell.angle_gamma   90.00
#
_symmetry.space_group_name_H-M   'P 1'
#
loop_
_entity.id
_entity.type
_entity.pdbx_description
1 polymer ?
#
loop_
_entity_poly.entity_id
_entity_poly.type
_entity_poly.pdbx_seq_one_letter_code
_entity_poly.pdbx_strand_id
1 'polypeptide(L)' 'MKIITFTVPCYNSEAYMKHCIESLLPGGEDVEIIIVNDGSTDGTGEIADDYASRYPGIVKAIHQENGGHGE' A
#
# COMPACT_ATOMS: atom_id res chain seq x y z
N MET A 1 -19.15 0.49 5.92
CA MET A 1 -18.45 -0.46 6.78
C MET A 1 -17.44 -1.26 5.97
N LYS A 2 -16.24 -1.38 6.48
CA LYS A 2 -15.22 -2.18 5.79
C LYS A 2 -15.40 -3.64 6.14
N ILE A 3 -15.44 -4.48 5.11
CA ILE A 3 -15.63 -5.91 5.30
C ILE A 3 -14.29 -6.64 5.32
N ILE A 4 -13.36 -6.22 4.46
CA ILE A 4 -12.08 -6.89 4.32
C ILE A 4 -10.97 -5.86 4.37
N THR A 5 -9.93 -6.16 5.13
CA THR A 5 -8.71 -5.34 5.16
C THR A 5 -7.58 -6.15 4.56
N PHE A 6 -6.95 -5.59 3.53
CA PHE A 6 -5.77 -6.19 2.91
C PHE A 6 -4.54 -5.42 3.35
N THR A 7 -3.57 -6.12 3.86
CA THR A 7 -2.27 -5.53 4.19
C THR A 7 -1.29 -5.96 3.12
N VAL A 8 -0.74 -4.99 2.42
CA VAL A 8 0.16 -5.25 1.29
C VAL A 8 1.55 -4.77 1.65
N PRO A 9 2.43 -5.68 2.08
CA PRO A 9 3.81 -5.30 2.38
C PRO A 9 4.56 -5.07 1.07
N CYS A 10 5.23 -3.93 0.98
CA CYS A 10 5.95 -3.55 -0.23
C CYS A 10 7.37 -3.17 0.10
N TYR A 11 8.30 -3.73 -0.66
CA TYR A 11 9.70 -3.37 -0.57
C TYR A 11 10.27 -3.42 -1.98
N ASN A 12 10.63 -2.23 -2.51
CA ASN A 12 11.12 -2.10 -3.88
C ASN A 12 10.20 -2.82 -4.87
N SER A 13 8.91 -2.55 -4.74
CA SER A 13 7.87 -3.28 -5.48
C SER A 13 7.13 -2.40 -6.47
N GLU A 14 7.75 -1.31 -6.96
CA GLU A 14 7.01 -0.34 -7.75
C GLU A 14 6.38 -0.94 -9.01
N ALA A 15 7.05 -1.92 -9.64
CA ALA A 15 6.51 -2.51 -10.86
C ALA A 15 5.33 -3.44 -10.60
N TYR A 16 5.27 -3.99 -9.41
CA TYR A 16 4.29 -5.01 -9.05
C TYR A 16 3.12 -4.43 -8.27
N MET A 17 3.38 -3.42 -7.43
CA MET A 17 2.38 -2.96 -6.50
C MET A 17 1.19 -2.29 -7.17
N LYS A 18 1.40 -1.59 -8.27
CA LYS A 18 0.29 -0.97 -9.01
C LYS A 18 -0.72 -2.02 -9.42
N HIS A 19 -0.23 -3.11 -10.00
CA HIS A 19 -1.08 -4.19 -10.45
C HIS A 19 -1.83 -4.80 -9.27
N CYS A 20 -1.11 -5.01 -8.18
CA CYS A 20 -1.69 -5.60 -6.99
C CYS A 20 -2.81 -4.73 -6.42
N ILE A 21 -2.53 -3.43 -6.27
CA ILE A 21 -3.53 -2.51 -5.71
C ILE A 21 -4.75 -2.41 -6.62
N GLU A 22 -4.51 -2.30 -7.92
CA GLU A 22 -5.62 -2.13 -8.85
C GLU A 22 -6.49 -3.37 -8.94
N SER A 23 -5.93 -4.53 -8.64
CA SER A 23 -6.72 -5.74 -8.61
C SER A 23 -7.64 -5.80 -7.39
N LEU A 24 -7.34 -5.02 -6.35
CA LEU A 24 -8.15 -4.98 -5.14
C LEU A 24 -9.17 -3.84 -5.15
N LEU A 25 -8.92 -2.81 -5.91
CA LEU A 25 -9.79 -1.62 -5.93
C LEU A 25 -11.23 -1.90 -6.32
N PRO A 26 -11.52 -2.87 -7.22
CA PRO A 26 -12.92 -3.15 -7.54
C PRO A 26 -13.79 -3.54 -6.35
N GLY A 27 -13.19 -3.89 -5.22
CA GLY A 27 -13.95 -4.13 -3.99
C GLY A 27 -14.64 -2.89 -3.45
N GLY A 28 -14.23 -1.71 -3.92
CA GLY A 28 -14.88 -0.46 -3.58
C GLY A 28 -14.74 -0.11 -2.11
N GLU A 29 -15.77 0.52 -1.60
CA GLU A 29 -15.72 1.02 -0.22
C GLU A 29 -15.77 -0.07 0.84
N ASP A 30 -16.04 -1.29 0.42
CA ASP A 30 -16.07 -2.41 1.37
C ASP A 30 -14.68 -2.95 1.67
N VAL A 31 -13.66 -2.42 1.01
CA VAL A 31 -12.29 -2.92 1.13
C VAL A 31 -11.42 -1.82 1.71
N GLU A 32 -10.51 -2.21 2.58
CA GLU A 32 -9.47 -1.32 3.07
C GLU A 32 -8.13 -1.92 2.67
N ILE A 33 -7.30 -1.12 2.01
CA ILE A 33 -6.00 -1.57 1.54
C ILE A 33 -4.94 -0.78 2.30
N ILE A 34 -4.12 -1.48 3.05
CA ILE A 34 -3.03 -0.86 3.81
C ILE A 34 -1.71 -1.24 3.15
N ILE A 35 -1.05 -0.26 2.57
CA ILE A 35 0.24 -0.46 1.93
C ILE A 35 1.33 -0.17 2.94
N VAL A 36 2.11 -1.17 3.26
CA VAL A 36 3.24 -1.00 4.19
C VAL A 36 4.52 -0.90 3.37
N ASN A 37 5.06 0.30 3.26
CA ASN A 37 6.31 0.54 2.55
C ASN A 37 7.46 0.33 3.52
N ASP A 38 8.21 -0.73 3.31
CA ASP A 38 9.26 -1.16 4.24
C ASP A 38 10.63 -0.67 3.76
N GLY A 39 10.81 0.64 3.77
CA GLY A 39 12.11 1.24 3.46
C GLY A 39 12.53 1.12 2.01
N SER A 40 11.58 1.20 1.09
CA SER A 40 11.89 1.06 -0.33
C SER A 40 12.76 2.21 -0.83
N THR A 41 13.65 1.90 -1.75
CA THR A 41 14.53 2.90 -2.36
C THR A 41 14.09 3.26 -3.77
N ASP A 42 13.09 2.58 -4.31
CA ASP A 42 12.53 2.90 -5.62
C ASP A 42 11.28 3.77 -5.46
N GLY A 43 10.42 3.81 -6.46
CA GLY A 43 9.22 4.60 -6.45
C GLY A 43 8.07 4.03 -5.63
N THR A 44 8.29 2.95 -4.88
CA THR A 44 7.24 2.30 -4.11
C THR A 44 6.54 3.27 -3.15
N GLY A 45 7.32 4.08 -2.44
CA GLY A 45 6.75 5.02 -1.48
C GLY A 45 5.87 6.06 -2.13
N GLU A 46 6.33 6.59 -3.28
CA GLU A 46 5.56 7.60 -4.01
C GLU A 46 4.27 7.02 -4.56
N ILE A 47 4.33 5.79 -5.04
CA ILE A 47 3.15 5.13 -5.58
C ILE A 47 2.14 4.88 -4.46
N ALA A 48 2.61 4.46 -3.30
CA ALA A 48 1.73 4.23 -2.16
C ALA A 48 1.02 5.51 -1.76
N ASP A 49 1.76 6.62 -1.70
CA ASP A 49 1.18 7.91 -1.35
C ASP A 49 0.19 8.38 -2.40
N ASP A 50 0.49 8.13 -3.67
CA ASP A 50 -0.40 8.52 -4.76
C ASP A 50 -1.73 7.81 -4.65
N TYR A 51 -1.70 6.49 -4.43
CA TYR A 51 -2.94 5.75 -4.29
C TYR A 51 -3.71 6.15 -3.03
N ALA A 52 -3.01 6.41 -1.94
CA ALA A 52 -3.67 6.85 -0.71
C ALA A 52 -4.34 8.20 -0.91
N SER A 53 -3.74 9.07 -1.73
CA SER A 53 -4.30 10.37 -2.03
C SER A 53 -5.52 10.26 -2.95
N ARG A 54 -5.47 9.35 -3.90
CA ARG A 54 -6.59 9.16 -4.84
C ARG A 54 -7.77 8.46 -4.21
N TYR A 55 -7.52 7.55 -3.28
CA TYR A 55 -8.55 6.72 -2.68
C TYR A 55 -8.48 6.80 -1.17
N PRO A 56 -8.70 7.99 -0.59
CA PRO A 56 -8.43 8.20 0.84
C PRO A 56 -9.32 7.37 1.77
N GLY A 57 -10.47 6.93 1.29
CA GLY A 57 -11.34 6.09 2.10
C GLY A 57 -11.05 4.60 1.97
N ILE A 58 -10.15 4.24 1.06
CA ILE A 58 -9.91 2.84 0.73
C ILE A 58 -8.45 2.46 0.96
N VAL A 59 -7.51 3.31 0.52
CA VAL A 59 -6.09 3.01 0.54
C VAL A 59 -5.40 3.85 1.61
N LYS A 60 -4.58 3.21 2.42
CA LYS A 60 -3.73 3.88 3.40
C LYS A 60 -2.29 3.48 3.15
N ALA A 61 -1.38 4.43 3.31
CA ALA A 61 0.04 4.17 3.13
C ALA A 61 0.76 4.35 4.46
N ILE A 62 1.55 3.35 4.81
CA ILE A 62 2.37 3.37 6.01
C ILE A 62 3.82 3.22 5.58
N HIS A 63 4.67 4.13 6.02
CA HIS A 63 6.09 4.09 5.69
C HIS A 63 6.89 3.78 6.93
N GLN A 64 7.79 2.82 6.82
CA GLN A 64 8.64 2.46 7.93
C GLN A 64 10.04 2.17 7.42
N GLU A 65 11.02 2.24 8.29
CA GLU A 65 12.40 2.01 7.91
C GLU A 65 12.65 0.53 7.71
N ASN A 66 13.39 0.24 6.66
CA ASN A 66 13.78 -1.12 6.37
C ASN A 66 14.76 -1.62 7.43
N GLY A 67 14.63 -2.89 7.78
CA GLY A 67 15.54 -3.54 8.69
C GLY A 67 15.33 -3.14 10.12
N GLY A 68 14.32 -2.57 10.33
CA GLY A 68 14.02 -2.18 11.67
C GLY A 68 14.29 -3.33 12.63
N HIS A 69 15.09 -3.68 12.18
CA HIS A 69 15.42 -4.36 12.69
C HIS A 69 15.61 -4.63 13.44
N GLY A 70 15.35 -4.72 13.40
CA GLY A 70 15.60 -5.08 14.12
C GLY A 70 16.29 -4.76 15.10
N GLU A 71 16.57 -4.53 15.04
CA GLU A 71 17.04 -4.39 15.83
C GLU A 71 16.71 -4.53 16.51
#